data_2761109b31301d60b9f0dae69025f82e
#
_entry.id   2761109b31301d60b9f0dae69025f82e
#
_cell.length_a   1.000
_cell.length_b   1.000
_cell.length_c   1.000
_cell.angle_alpha   90.00
_cell.angle_beta   90.00
_cell.angle_gamma   90.00
#
_symmetry.space_group_name_H-M   'P 1'
#
loop_
_entity.id
_entity.type
_entity.pdbx_description
1 polymer ?
#
loop_
_entity_poly.entity_id
_entity_poly.type
_entity_poly.pdbx_seq_one_letter_code
_entity_poly.pdbx_strand_id
1 'polypeptide(L)'
;MTIRILTLMFQMETKRMERTEIVESSDIEYPKAKLYKRWFSGLIDIILTLFIGFLLYGITALVTNYVPSYKENSQTRLKLEIESGLYDSTGNLILNTLEDSKDSYDSKKTCLSKAIDGFYSNSTFFDDDTAMNQYKGRKENAIDKDGNKLFVLDSNSNLTEGNLKAETYYDFYVYEISNYSIALLSFSDLFQTTSRVIVLTSVIEMFICFGIGYFISFNLIPMFLKRGRKTFGMYLFNLSVLTDEGLVVSGKKFVARQLLIFFIGYILDIFTVFIPFLVSMAMMHLSKRGQDFFDYVSGTYIIDSKNREVYMSIEEYNQANKVKQMASIENKDYQPKSELH
;
A
#
# COMPACT_ATOMS: atom_id res chain seq x y z
N MET A 1 54.14 36.16 46.41
CA MET A 1 52.91 35.53 46.86
C MET A 1 51.70 36.01 46.00
N THR A 2 51.63 37.31 45.71
CA THR A 2 50.52 37.98 45.03
C THR A 2 50.31 37.52 43.56
N ILE A 3 51.40 37.28 42.80
CA ILE A 3 51.32 36.87 41.37
C ILE A 3 50.74 35.43 41.21
N ARG A 4 51.03 34.53 42.16
CA ARG A 4 50.46 33.15 42.10
C ARG A 4 48.97 33.12 42.39
N ILE A 5 48.47 34.04 43.21
CA ILE A 5 47.03 34.14 43.49
C ILE A 5 46.27 34.70 42.28
N LEU A 6 46.84 35.70 41.59
CA LEU A 6 46.23 36.23 40.36
C LEU A 6 46.19 35.21 39.21
N THR A 7 47.23 34.40 39.05
CA THR A 7 47.29 33.31 38.06
C THR A 7 46.27 32.20 38.35
N LEU A 8 46.09 31.88 39.65
CA LEU A 8 45.08 30.92 40.07
C LEU A 8 43.65 31.43 39.93
N MET A 9 43.40 32.73 40.19
CA MET A 9 42.10 33.34 39.95
C MET A 9 41.77 33.40 38.45
N PHE A 10 42.74 33.74 37.61
CA PHE A 10 42.57 33.72 36.16
C PHE A 10 42.34 32.34 35.61
N GLN A 11 43.00 31.28 36.12
CA GLN A 11 42.74 29.92 35.76
C GLN A 11 41.42 29.38 36.31
N MET A 12 40.93 29.87 37.45
CA MET A 12 39.60 29.58 37.95
C MET A 12 38.50 30.28 37.18
N GLU A 13 38.73 31.48 36.73
CA GLU A 13 37.78 32.23 35.92
C GLU A 13 37.69 31.70 34.50
N THR A 14 38.80 31.32 33.87
CA THR A 14 38.81 30.58 32.59
C THR A 14 38.12 29.21 32.69
N LYS A 15 38.40 28.48 33.77
CA LYS A 15 37.73 27.18 34.04
C LYS A 15 36.26 27.31 34.39
N ARG A 16 35.85 28.48 34.97
CA ARG A 16 34.46 28.81 35.27
C ARG A 16 33.73 29.27 33.99
N MET A 17 34.38 30.01 33.10
CA MET A 17 33.85 30.34 31.75
C MET A 17 33.74 29.10 30.86
N GLU A 18 34.71 28.18 30.89
CA GLU A 18 34.61 26.89 30.17
C GLU A 18 33.49 25.98 30.73
N ARG A 19 33.15 26.05 32.03
CA ARG A 19 32.05 25.28 32.61
C ARG A 19 30.66 25.87 32.35
N THR A 20 30.56 27.15 32.03
CA THR A 20 29.28 27.81 31.78
C THR A 20 28.79 27.69 30.35
N GLU A 21 29.55 27.06 29.44
CA GLU A 21 29.21 26.94 28.02
C GLU A 21 28.98 25.51 27.51
N ILE A 22 29.02 24.50 28.37
CA ILE A 22 28.59 23.14 27.95
C ILE A 22 27.08 23.09 28.13
N VAL A 23 26.35 23.51 27.08
CA VAL A 23 24.92 23.27 26.97
C VAL A 23 24.71 21.76 26.98
N GLU A 24 24.02 21.24 27.98
CA GLU A 24 23.59 19.87 27.98
C GLU A 24 22.63 19.66 26.81
N SER A 25 22.66 18.49 26.17
CA SER A 25 21.79 18.17 25.02
C SER A 25 20.30 18.34 25.31
N SER A 26 19.90 18.33 26.58
CA SER A 26 18.54 18.59 27.06
C SER A 26 18.00 19.99 26.79
N ASP A 27 18.88 20.97 26.47
CA ASP A 27 18.51 22.37 26.32
C ASP A 27 18.16 22.79 24.88
N ILE A 28 18.25 21.87 23.93
CA ILE A 28 17.90 22.13 22.53
C ILE A 28 16.40 21.91 22.32
N GLU A 29 15.62 22.99 22.48
CA GLU A 29 14.17 22.93 22.26
C GLU A 29 13.79 23.30 20.83
N TYR A 30 13.01 22.44 20.19
CA TYR A 30 12.42 22.68 18.89
C TYR A 30 10.89 22.71 18.94
N PRO A 31 10.23 23.53 18.09
CA PRO A 31 8.78 23.56 18.05
C PRO A 31 8.21 22.23 17.56
N LYS A 32 7.18 21.77 18.23
CA LYS A 32 6.39 20.59 17.83
C LYS A 32 5.87 20.75 16.41
N ALA A 33 6.01 19.71 15.59
CA ALA A 33 5.42 19.68 14.27
C ALA A 33 3.89 19.71 14.36
N LYS A 34 3.27 20.57 13.55
CA LYS A 34 1.80 20.64 13.47
C LYS A 34 1.24 19.34 12.92
N LEU A 35 0.16 18.85 13.50
CA LEU A 35 -0.44 17.55 13.19
C LEU A 35 -0.76 17.41 11.69
N TYR A 36 -1.41 18.41 11.08
CA TYR A 36 -1.76 18.35 9.66
C TYR A 36 -0.54 18.21 8.75
N LYS A 37 0.63 18.81 9.09
CA LYS A 37 1.86 18.65 8.30
C LYS A 37 2.36 17.19 8.34
N ARG A 38 2.25 16.52 9.50
CA ARG A 38 2.63 15.12 9.64
C ARG A 38 1.71 14.21 8.81
N TRP A 39 0.41 14.47 8.84
CA TRP A 39 -0.58 13.73 8.07
C TRP A 39 -0.36 13.85 6.56
N PHE A 40 -0.28 15.08 6.05
CA PHE A 40 -0.05 15.30 4.62
C PHE A 40 1.31 14.79 4.15
N SER A 41 2.33 14.91 4.99
CA SER A 41 3.65 14.32 4.73
C SER A 41 3.55 12.79 4.56
N GLY A 42 2.91 12.10 5.50
CA GLY A 42 2.70 10.65 5.42
C GLY A 42 1.87 10.23 4.20
N LEU A 43 0.81 10.99 3.87
CA LEU A 43 -0.01 10.74 2.70
C LEU A 43 0.80 10.80 1.39
N ILE A 44 1.66 11.83 1.26
CA ILE A 44 2.54 11.96 0.08
C ILE A 44 3.52 10.80 0.00
N ASP A 45 4.10 10.39 1.12
CA ASP A 45 5.02 9.25 1.17
C ASP A 45 4.35 7.94 0.79
N ILE A 46 3.09 7.73 1.21
CA ILE A 46 2.29 6.57 0.80
C ILE A 46 2.01 6.62 -0.71
N ILE A 47 1.57 7.77 -1.25
CA ILE A 47 1.33 7.94 -2.69
C ILE A 47 2.59 7.64 -3.50
N LEU A 48 3.74 8.13 -3.05
CA LEU A 48 5.04 7.86 -3.70
C LEU A 48 5.37 6.36 -3.66
N THR A 49 5.15 5.72 -2.52
CA THR A 49 5.36 4.27 -2.36
C THR A 49 4.48 3.47 -3.32
N LEU A 50 3.19 3.81 -3.39
CA LEU A 50 2.25 3.16 -4.31
C LEU A 50 2.67 3.38 -5.77
N PHE A 51 3.05 4.60 -6.13
CA PHE A 51 3.50 4.92 -7.48
C PHE A 51 4.73 4.08 -7.89
N ILE A 52 5.76 4.01 -7.03
CA ILE A 52 6.94 3.20 -7.27
C ILE A 52 6.58 1.71 -7.32
N GLY A 53 5.75 1.24 -6.39
CA GLY A 53 5.30 -0.15 -6.32
C GLY A 53 4.55 -0.59 -7.59
N PHE A 54 3.59 0.21 -8.06
CA PHE A 54 2.85 -0.08 -9.30
C PHE A 54 3.74 -0.02 -10.55
N LEU A 55 4.67 0.94 -10.60
CA LEU A 55 5.61 1.04 -11.71
C LEU A 55 6.52 -0.20 -11.78
N LEU A 56 7.07 -0.64 -10.65
CA LEU A 56 7.87 -1.86 -10.57
C LEU A 56 7.03 -3.09 -10.92
N TYR A 57 5.83 -3.22 -10.36
CA TYR A 57 4.93 -4.33 -10.67
C TYR A 57 4.57 -4.40 -12.15
N GLY A 58 4.30 -3.27 -12.81
CA GLY A 58 4.05 -3.25 -14.25
C GLY A 58 5.25 -3.72 -15.08
N ILE A 59 6.49 -3.37 -14.67
CA ILE A 59 7.72 -3.83 -15.33
C ILE A 59 7.94 -5.33 -15.08
N THR A 60 7.81 -5.80 -13.84
CA THR A 60 8.04 -7.19 -13.48
C THR A 60 6.98 -8.11 -14.08
N ALA A 61 5.71 -7.70 -14.13
CA ALA A 61 4.63 -8.46 -14.76
C ALA A 61 4.92 -8.76 -16.26
N LEU A 62 5.57 -7.84 -16.97
CA LEU A 62 6.03 -8.11 -18.35
C LEU A 62 7.07 -9.23 -18.40
N VAL A 63 7.97 -9.28 -17.41
CA VAL A 63 9.03 -10.31 -17.33
C VAL A 63 8.46 -11.65 -16.87
N THR A 64 7.52 -11.62 -15.93
CA THR A 64 6.87 -12.84 -15.36
C THR A 64 6.21 -13.70 -16.45
N ASN A 65 5.68 -13.09 -17.51
CA ASN A 65 5.13 -13.81 -18.66
C ASN A 65 6.17 -14.68 -19.41
N TYR A 66 7.47 -14.43 -19.21
CA TYR A 66 8.54 -15.25 -19.79
C TYR A 66 9.05 -16.34 -18.84
N VAL A 67 8.61 -16.36 -17.58
CA VAL A 67 8.97 -17.42 -16.63
C VAL A 67 8.28 -18.72 -17.06
N PRO A 68 9.03 -19.83 -17.33
CA PRO A 68 8.44 -21.03 -17.92
C PRO A 68 7.23 -21.57 -17.14
N SER A 69 7.34 -21.70 -15.83
CA SER A 69 6.26 -22.20 -14.98
C SER A 69 5.00 -21.32 -15.03
N TYR A 70 5.14 -20.01 -14.99
CA TYR A 70 4.00 -19.09 -15.08
C TYR A 70 3.35 -19.17 -16.46
N LYS A 71 4.16 -19.14 -17.52
CA LYS A 71 3.69 -19.23 -18.91
C LYS A 71 2.93 -20.52 -19.18
N GLU A 72 3.45 -21.67 -18.72
CA GLU A 72 2.82 -22.96 -18.88
C GLU A 72 1.46 -23.01 -18.18
N ASN A 73 1.38 -22.58 -16.92
CA ASN A 73 0.13 -22.53 -16.17
C ASN A 73 -0.87 -21.55 -16.80
N SER A 74 -0.42 -20.39 -17.29
CA SER A 74 -1.27 -19.41 -17.97
C SER A 74 -1.84 -19.97 -19.27
N GLN A 75 -1.04 -20.67 -20.06
CA GLN A 75 -1.48 -21.34 -21.29
C GLN A 75 -2.44 -22.51 -21.00
N THR A 76 -2.16 -23.29 -19.97
CA THR A 76 -3.03 -24.39 -19.55
C THR A 76 -4.38 -23.85 -19.09
N ARG A 77 -4.39 -22.78 -18.30
CA ARG A 77 -5.62 -22.12 -17.88
C ARG A 77 -6.44 -21.62 -19.06
N LEU A 78 -5.83 -20.90 -20.00
CA LEU A 78 -6.50 -20.42 -21.20
C LEU A 78 -7.08 -21.58 -22.01
N LYS A 79 -6.32 -22.69 -22.14
CA LYS A 79 -6.81 -23.89 -22.81
C LYS A 79 -8.05 -24.45 -22.12
N LEU A 80 -8.07 -24.57 -20.79
CA LEU A 80 -9.23 -25.01 -20.03
C LEU A 80 -10.44 -24.09 -20.18
N GLU A 81 -10.21 -22.77 -20.17
CA GLU A 81 -11.25 -21.77 -20.41
C GLU A 81 -11.91 -21.99 -21.79
N ILE A 82 -11.12 -22.16 -22.84
CA ILE A 82 -11.62 -22.43 -24.20
C ILE A 82 -12.28 -23.80 -24.27
N GLU A 83 -11.67 -24.85 -23.70
CA GLU A 83 -12.23 -26.21 -23.69
C GLU A 83 -13.54 -26.33 -22.93
N SER A 84 -13.77 -25.45 -21.95
CA SER A 84 -15.05 -25.36 -21.25
C SER A 84 -16.21 -24.95 -22.17
N GLY A 85 -15.92 -24.28 -23.28
CA GLY A 85 -16.94 -23.70 -24.17
C GLY A 85 -17.63 -22.47 -23.60
N LEU A 86 -17.28 -22.03 -22.37
CA LEU A 86 -17.82 -20.83 -21.74
C LEU A 86 -17.05 -19.57 -22.16
N TYR A 87 -15.85 -19.74 -22.73
CA TYR A 87 -14.96 -18.67 -23.19
C TYR A 87 -14.69 -18.82 -24.69
N ASP A 88 -14.48 -17.69 -25.34
CA ASP A 88 -14.11 -17.67 -26.76
C ASP A 88 -12.64 -18.06 -26.99
N SER A 89 -12.20 -18.11 -28.24
CA SER A 89 -10.82 -18.48 -28.61
C SER A 89 -9.76 -17.49 -28.09
N THR A 90 -10.15 -16.34 -27.58
CA THR A 90 -9.26 -15.31 -27.01
C THR A 90 -9.27 -15.31 -25.49
N GLY A 91 -10.08 -16.16 -24.85
CA GLY A 91 -10.23 -16.24 -23.40
C GLY A 91 -11.20 -15.23 -22.80
N ASN A 92 -12.04 -14.60 -23.64
CA ASN A 92 -13.11 -13.75 -23.15
C ASN A 92 -14.35 -14.59 -22.86
N LEU A 93 -15.02 -14.31 -21.74
CA LEU A 93 -16.29 -14.96 -21.43
C LEU A 93 -17.32 -14.68 -22.53
N ILE A 94 -17.93 -15.72 -23.08
CA ILE A 94 -18.92 -15.60 -24.17
C ILE A 94 -20.06 -14.64 -23.78
N LEU A 95 -20.45 -14.64 -22.50
CA LEU A 95 -21.48 -13.74 -22.01
C LEU A 95 -21.14 -12.25 -22.29
N ASN A 96 -19.91 -11.82 -21.99
CA ASN A 96 -19.48 -10.43 -22.21
C ASN A 96 -19.49 -10.09 -23.71
N THR A 97 -19.03 -11.01 -24.55
CA THR A 97 -19.04 -10.82 -26.00
C THR A 97 -20.46 -10.67 -26.56
N LEU A 98 -21.42 -11.42 -26.00
CA LEU A 98 -22.84 -11.34 -26.42
C LEU A 98 -23.56 -10.10 -25.86
N GLU A 99 -23.22 -9.62 -24.66
CA GLU A 99 -23.79 -8.39 -24.12
C GLU A 99 -23.46 -7.20 -25.01
N ASP A 100 -22.23 -7.11 -25.50
CA ASP A 100 -21.77 -6.04 -26.40
C ASP A 100 -22.26 -6.19 -27.85
N SER A 101 -22.77 -7.37 -28.22
CA SER A 101 -23.25 -7.63 -29.58
C SER A 101 -24.62 -7.01 -29.85
N LYS A 102 -24.87 -6.65 -31.12
CA LYS A 102 -26.17 -6.18 -31.60
C LYS A 102 -27.10 -7.31 -32.07
N ASP A 103 -26.75 -8.55 -31.75
CA ASP A 103 -27.50 -9.72 -32.14
C ASP A 103 -28.88 -9.77 -31.49
N SER A 104 -29.82 -10.47 -32.14
CA SER A 104 -31.14 -10.70 -31.55
C SER A 104 -31.08 -11.60 -30.33
N TYR A 105 -32.02 -11.48 -29.41
CA TYR A 105 -32.13 -12.36 -28.25
C TYR A 105 -32.22 -13.84 -28.63
N ASP A 106 -32.80 -14.19 -29.78
CA ASP A 106 -32.83 -15.57 -30.29
C ASP A 106 -31.42 -16.11 -30.60
N SER A 107 -30.58 -15.30 -31.24
CA SER A 107 -29.19 -15.66 -31.51
C SER A 107 -28.39 -15.78 -30.22
N LYS A 108 -28.50 -14.79 -29.32
CA LYS A 108 -27.80 -14.76 -28.04
C LYS A 108 -28.15 -15.96 -27.15
N LYS A 109 -29.45 -16.25 -26.96
CA LYS A 109 -29.89 -17.42 -26.18
C LYS A 109 -29.39 -18.73 -26.75
N THR A 110 -29.42 -18.86 -28.08
CA THR A 110 -28.97 -20.10 -28.76
C THR A 110 -27.47 -20.30 -28.56
N CYS A 111 -26.68 -19.26 -28.60
CA CYS A 111 -25.25 -19.30 -28.34
C CYS A 111 -24.96 -19.72 -26.89
N LEU A 112 -25.63 -19.07 -25.90
CA LEU A 112 -25.45 -19.41 -24.48
C LEU A 112 -25.94 -20.81 -24.16
N SER A 113 -27.10 -21.24 -24.67
CA SER A 113 -27.60 -22.59 -24.49
C SER A 113 -26.59 -23.64 -24.94
N LYS A 114 -26.05 -23.50 -26.16
CA LYS A 114 -25.04 -24.41 -26.68
C LYS A 114 -23.76 -24.41 -25.82
N ALA A 115 -23.29 -23.25 -25.38
CA ALA A 115 -22.11 -23.16 -24.56
C ALA A 115 -22.31 -23.88 -23.22
N ILE A 116 -23.45 -23.61 -22.56
CA ILE A 116 -23.77 -24.21 -21.25
C ILE A 116 -24.05 -25.72 -21.37
N ASP A 117 -24.85 -26.17 -22.36
CA ASP A 117 -25.13 -27.58 -22.61
C ASP A 117 -23.83 -28.34 -22.95
N GLY A 118 -22.92 -27.72 -23.73
CA GLY A 118 -21.60 -28.25 -24.02
C GLY A 118 -20.73 -28.36 -22.77
N PHE A 119 -20.73 -27.35 -21.90
CA PHE A 119 -19.98 -27.35 -20.64
C PHE A 119 -20.40 -28.51 -19.73
N TYR A 120 -21.70 -28.63 -19.45
CA TYR A 120 -22.22 -29.72 -18.59
C TYR A 120 -22.08 -31.13 -19.16
N SER A 121 -21.90 -31.25 -20.47
CA SER A 121 -21.65 -32.52 -21.16
C SER A 121 -20.16 -32.84 -21.28
N ASN A 122 -19.27 -31.99 -20.82
CA ASN A 122 -17.84 -32.11 -21.04
C ASN A 122 -17.19 -33.01 -19.98
N SER A 123 -16.76 -34.20 -20.37
CA SER A 123 -16.08 -35.18 -19.49
C SER A 123 -14.71 -34.76 -18.99
N THR A 124 -14.15 -33.66 -19.50
CA THR A 124 -12.90 -33.09 -18.98
C THR A 124 -13.10 -32.43 -17.60
N PHE A 125 -14.31 -31.93 -17.34
CA PHE A 125 -14.61 -31.21 -16.09
C PHE A 125 -15.49 -32.01 -15.14
N PHE A 126 -16.21 -33.03 -15.62
CA PHE A 126 -17.15 -33.82 -14.85
C PHE A 126 -16.95 -35.33 -15.09
N ASP A 127 -16.68 -36.05 -14.01
CA ASP A 127 -16.50 -37.50 -14.03
C ASP A 127 -17.83 -38.24 -14.04
N ASP A 128 -18.93 -37.57 -13.65
CA ASP A 128 -20.27 -38.15 -13.57
C ASP A 128 -21.36 -37.16 -14.06
N ASP A 129 -22.58 -37.67 -14.16
CA ASP A 129 -23.74 -36.89 -14.62
C ASP A 129 -24.32 -35.95 -13.55
N THR A 130 -23.71 -35.82 -12.38
CA THR A 130 -24.29 -35.07 -11.25
C THR A 130 -24.52 -33.61 -11.62
N ALA A 131 -23.51 -32.95 -12.21
CA ALA A 131 -23.60 -31.53 -12.63
C ALA A 131 -24.67 -31.33 -13.72
N MET A 132 -24.72 -32.25 -14.69
CA MET A 132 -25.73 -32.25 -15.76
C MET A 132 -27.15 -32.44 -15.16
N ASN A 133 -27.32 -33.40 -14.22
CA ASN A 133 -28.61 -33.63 -13.58
C ASN A 133 -29.08 -32.44 -12.75
N GLN A 134 -28.18 -31.76 -12.04
CA GLN A 134 -28.48 -30.50 -11.34
C GLN A 134 -28.92 -29.42 -12.33
N TYR A 135 -28.23 -29.27 -13.45
CA TYR A 135 -28.61 -28.31 -14.47
C TYR A 135 -30.00 -28.60 -15.07
N LYS A 136 -30.26 -29.87 -15.40
CA LYS A 136 -31.61 -30.30 -15.84
C LYS A 136 -32.67 -29.99 -14.80
N GLY A 137 -32.42 -30.25 -13.52
CA GLY A 137 -33.32 -29.90 -12.42
C GLY A 137 -33.60 -28.42 -12.32
N ARG A 138 -32.59 -27.55 -12.57
CA ARG A 138 -32.82 -26.09 -12.65
C ARG A 138 -33.65 -25.70 -13.83
N LYS A 139 -33.45 -26.33 -15.03
CA LYS A 139 -34.33 -26.13 -16.18
C LYS A 139 -35.80 -26.52 -15.89
N GLU A 140 -36.02 -27.70 -15.28
CA GLU A 140 -37.36 -28.17 -14.91
C GLU A 140 -38.11 -27.25 -13.97
N ASN A 141 -37.41 -26.57 -13.07
CA ASN A 141 -37.98 -25.70 -12.08
C ASN A 141 -37.97 -24.21 -12.49
N ALA A 142 -37.44 -23.89 -13.65
CA ALA A 142 -37.38 -22.51 -14.14
C ALA A 142 -38.75 -21.96 -14.47
N ILE A 143 -39.09 -20.82 -13.86
CA ILE A 143 -40.36 -20.10 -14.08
C ILE A 143 -40.08 -18.64 -14.42
N ASP A 144 -40.96 -18.03 -15.21
CA ASP A 144 -40.93 -16.60 -15.48
C ASP A 144 -41.53 -15.79 -14.31
N LYS A 145 -41.58 -14.45 -14.50
CA LYS A 145 -42.15 -13.53 -13.49
C LYS A 145 -43.65 -13.73 -13.26
N ASP A 146 -44.35 -14.37 -14.21
CA ASP A 146 -45.79 -14.62 -14.18
C ASP A 146 -46.09 -16.05 -13.70
N GLY A 147 -45.07 -16.85 -13.33
CA GLY A 147 -45.18 -18.21 -12.83
C GLY A 147 -45.28 -19.27 -13.92
N ASN A 148 -45.08 -18.93 -15.19
CA ASN A 148 -45.11 -19.90 -16.29
C ASN A 148 -43.78 -20.65 -16.36
N LYS A 149 -43.83 -21.97 -16.64
CA LYS A 149 -42.60 -22.76 -16.85
C LYS A 149 -41.87 -22.34 -18.13
N LEU A 150 -40.55 -22.12 -18.01
CA LEU A 150 -39.70 -21.82 -19.15
C LEU A 150 -39.53 -23.04 -20.05
N PHE A 151 -39.31 -24.20 -19.45
CA PHE A 151 -39.02 -25.43 -20.19
C PHE A 151 -40.16 -26.42 -19.97
N VAL A 152 -40.52 -27.13 -21.01
CA VAL A 152 -41.58 -28.17 -21.07
C VAL A 152 -40.99 -29.47 -21.62
N LEU A 153 -41.55 -30.59 -21.20
CA LEU A 153 -41.17 -31.91 -21.74
C LEU A 153 -41.80 -32.08 -23.11
N ASP A 154 -40.99 -32.48 -24.07
CA ASP A 154 -41.47 -32.90 -25.38
C ASP A 154 -42.03 -34.33 -25.33
N SER A 155 -42.50 -34.87 -26.49
CA SER A 155 -43.01 -36.24 -26.63
C SER A 155 -41.96 -37.31 -26.33
N ASN A 156 -40.68 -36.98 -26.32
CA ASN A 156 -39.55 -37.84 -26.03
C ASN A 156 -38.99 -37.64 -24.62
N SER A 157 -39.69 -36.94 -23.74
CA SER A 157 -39.28 -36.59 -22.38
C SER A 157 -38.00 -35.73 -22.30
N ASN A 158 -37.67 -34.98 -23.35
CA ASN A 158 -36.59 -34.00 -23.32
C ASN A 158 -37.13 -32.64 -22.93
N LEU A 159 -36.34 -31.88 -22.15
CA LEU A 159 -36.68 -30.48 -21.79
C LEU A 159 -36.42 -29.57 -23.02
N THR A 160 -37.47 -28.96 -23.52
CA THR A 160 -37.43 -28.01 -24.63
C THR A 160 -37.96 -26.67 -24.17
N GLU A 161 -37.58 -25.61 -24.87
CA GLU A 161 -38.09 -24.25 -24.61
C GLU A 161 -39.63 -24.24 -24.84
N GLY A 162 -40.36 -23.64 -23.90
CA GLY A 162 -41.78 -23.40 -24.05
C GLY A 162 -42.09 -22.29 -25.05
N ASN A 163 -43.26 -21.68 -24.95
CA ASN A 163 -43.72 -20.64 -25.90
C ASN A 163 -43.61 -19.23 -25.31
N LEU A 164 -42.42 -18.90 -24.70
CA LEU A 164 -42.15 -17.57 -24.11
C LEU A 164 -41.24 -16.74 -25.02
N LYS A 165 -41.01 -15.47 -24.66
CA LYS A 165 -40.09 -14.59 -25.39
C LYS A 165 -38.64 -15.05 -25.27
N ALA A 166 -37.86 -14.88 -26.34
CA ALA A 166 -36.44 -15.21 -26.38
C ALA A 166 -35.61 -14.53 -25.28
N GLU A 167 -35.98 -13.31 -24.90
CA GLU A 167 -35.37 -12.54 -23.83
C GLU A 167 -35.45 -13.27 -22.47
N THR A 168 -36.59 -13.91 -22.15
CA THR A 168 -36.79 -14.66 -20.90
C THR A 168 -35.85 -15.89 -20.80
N TYR A 169 -35.64 -16.58 -21.90
CA TYR A 169 -34.68 -17.68 -21.94
C TYR A 169 -33.23 -17.18 -21.88
N TYR A 170 -32.94 -16.06 -22.54
CA TYR A 170 -31.63 -15.43 -22.46
C TYR A 170 -31.30 -15.08 -20.99
N ASP A 171 -32.23 -14.45 -20.26
CA ASP A 171 -32.06 -14.12 -18.84
C ASP A 171 -31.78 -15.37 -17.98
N PHE A 172 -32.47 -16.50 -18.27
CA PHE A 172 -32.19 -17.77 -17.58
C PHE A 172 -30.77 -18.26 -17.85
N TYR A 173 -30.29 -18.23 -19.10
CA TYR A 173 -28.94 -18.68 -19.43
C TYR A 173 -27.86 -17.74 -18.89
N VAL A 174 -28.12 -16.44 -18.86
CA VAL A 174 -27.26 -15.44 -18.20
C VAL A 174 -27.14 -15.76 -16.71
N TYR A 175 -28.24 -16.05 -16.05
CA TYR A 175 -28.26 -16.43 -14.63
C TYR A 175 -27.51 -17.75 -14.39
N GLU A 176 -27.71 -18.75 -15.25
CA GLU A 176 -27.06 -20.06 -15.15
C GLU A 176 -25.53 -19.96 -15.32
N ILE A 177 -25.04 -19.23 -16.32
CA ILE A 177 -23.61 -19.07 -16.54
C ILE A 177 -22.95 -18.28 -15.39
N SER A 178 -23.59 -17.21 -14.95
CA SER A 178 -23.02 -16.31 -13.93
C SER A 178 -22.99 -16.91 -12.52
N ASN A 179 -23.99 -17.71 -12.17
CA ASN A 179 -24.14 -18.22 -10.79
C ASN A 179 -23.69 -19.68 -10.62
N TYR A 180 -23.67 -20.48 -11.69
CA TYR A 180 -23.37 -21.91 -11.58
C TYR A 180 -22.22 -22.35 -12.46
N SER A 181 -22.26 -22.10 -13.76
CA SER A 181 -21.28 -22.69 -14.70
C SER A 181 -19.85 -22.19 -14.44
N ILE A 182 -19.66 -20.88 -14.25
CA ILE A 182 -18.35 -20.30 -13.92
C ILE A 182 -17.86 -20.79 -12.55
N ALA A 183 -18.76 -20.88 -11.56
CA ALA A 183 -18.41 -21.38 -10.25
C ALA A 183 -17.93 -22.83 -10.32
N LEU A 184 -18.66 -23.71 -11.02
CA LEU A 184 -18.28 -25.10 -11.19
C LEU A 184 -16.94 -25.26 -11.93
N LEU A 185 -16.70 -24.50 -13.00
CA LEU A 185 -15.40 -24.48 -13.66
C LEU A 185 -14.28 -24.08 -12.70
N SER A 186 -14.54 -23.02 -11.89
CA SER A 186 -13.56 -22.52 -10.92
C SER A 186 -13.27 -23.52 -9.80
N PHE A 187 -14.18 -24.43 -9.50
CA PHE A 187 -14.00 -25.47 -8.49
C PHE A 187 -13.37 -26.78 -9.06
N SER A 188 -13.19 -26.89 -10.37
CA SER A 188 -12.50 -28.05 -10.92
C SER A 188 -11.03 -28.08 -10.49
N ASP A 189 -10.51 -29.23 -10.06
CA ASP A 189 -9.16 -29.40 -9.51
C ASP A 189 -8.07 -28.87 -10.44
N LEU A 190 -8.23 -29.16 -11.73
CA LEU A 190 -7.26 -28.75 -12.75
C LEU A 190 -7.22 -27.24 -12.92
N PHE A 191 -8.39 -26.59 -12.94
CA PHE A 191 -8.50 -25.13 -13.02
C PHE A 191 -7.98 -24.46 -11.75
N GLN A 192 -8.29 -25.00 -10.58
CA GLN A 192 -7.76 -24.48 -9.30
C GLN A 192 -6.24 -24.57 -9.22
N THR A 193 -5.67 -25.70 -9.62
CA THR A 193 -4.22 -25.92 -9.56
C THR A 193 -3.48 -24.89 -10.41
N THR A 194 -3.90 -24.70 -11.66
CA THR A 194 -3.28 -23.74 -12.58
C THR A 194 -3.48 -22.29 -12.11
N SER A 195 -4.71 -21.95 -11.72
CA SER A 195 -5.05 -20.60 -11.22
C SER A 195 -4.31 -20.26 -9.94
N ARG A 196 -4.13 -21.23 -9.03
CA ARG A 196 -3.38 -21.02 -7.78
C ARG A 196 -1.93 -20.62 -8.04
N VAL A 197 -1.25 -21.24 -8.99
CA VAL A 197 0.14 -20.87 -9.34
C VAL A 197 0.19 -19.45 -9.87
N ILE A 198 -0.72 -19.08 -10.77
CA ILE A 198 -0.78 -17.73 -11.36
C ILE A 198 -1.04 -16.69 -10.28
N VAL A 199 -2.08 -16.88 -9.45
CA VAL A 199 -2.45 -15.94 -8.39
C VAL A 199 -1.35 -15.79 -7.35
N LEU A 200 -0.78 -16.90 -6.86
CA LEU A 200 0.30 -16.85 -5.87
C LEU A 200 1.54 -16.13 -6.42
N THR A 201 1.92 -16.40 -7.68
CA THR A 201 3.04 -15.71 -8.30
C THR A 201 2.78 -14.20 -8.36
N SER A 202 1.61 -13.79 -8.84
CA SER A 202 1.25 -12.35 -8.93
C SER A 202 1.16 -11.68 -7.56
N VAL A 203 0.65 -12.36 -6.53
CA VAL A 203 0.58 -11.84 -5.17
C VAL A 203 1.98 -11.67 -4.57
N ILE A 204 2.86 -12.67 -4.71
CA ILE A 204 4.24 -12.59 -4.23
C ILE A 204 4.99 -11.45 -4.94
N GLU A 205 4.85 -11.36 -6.26
CA GLU A 205 5.44 -10.30 -7.07
C GLU A 205 4.98 -8.91 -6.60
N MET A 206 3.69 -8.74 -6.38
CA MET A 206 3.10 -7.52 -5.84
C MET A 206 3.72 -7.16 -4.48
N PHE A 207 3.79 -8.10 -3.54
CA PHE A 207 4.41 -7.87 -2.23
C PHE A 207 5.86 -7.44 -2.31
N ILE A 208 6.65 -8.06 -3.20
CA ILE A 208 8.05 -7.69 -3.42
C ILE A 208 8.16 -6.27 -3.98
N CYS A 209 7.38 -5.94 -5.00
CA CYS A 209 7.42 -4.62 -5.65
C CYS A 209 7.02 -3.49 -4.69
N PHE A 210 5.94 -3.68 -3.91
CA PHE A 210 5.53 -2.69 -2.91
C PHE A 210 6.51 -2.63 -1.72
N GLY A 211 7.11 -3.75 -1.32
CA GLY A 211 8.19 -3.77 -0.32
C GLY A 211 9.40 -2.97 -0.76
N ILE A 212 9.82 -3.10 -2.03
CA ILE A 212 10.90 -2.28 -2.61
C ILE A 212 10.49 -0.80 -2.67
N GLY A 213 9.26 -0.50 -3.11
CA GLY A 213 8.72 0.86 -3.12
C GLY A 213 8.76 1.52 -1.74
N TYR A 214 8.33 0.79 -0.70
CA TYR A 214 8.44 1.22 0.69
C TYR A 214 9.90 1.47 1.10
N PHE A 215 10.78 0.53 0.82
CA PHE A 215 12.20 0.68 1.16
C PHE A 215 12.82 1.93 0.51
N ILE A 216 12.52 2.19 -0.75
CA ILE A 216 13.00 3.39 -1.45
C ILE A 216 12.44 4.65 -0.77
N SER A 217 11.13 4.74 -0.57
CA SER A 217 10.47 5.95 -0.07
C SER A 217 10.84 6.27 1.38
N PHE A 218 10.87 5.26 2.25
CA PHE A 218 11.01 5.46 3.70
C PHE A 218 12.42 5.20 4.24
N ASN A 219 13.32 4.57 3.46
CA ASN A 219 14.68 4.30 3.91
C ASN A 219 15.73 4.95 2.99
N LEU A 220 15.67 4.69 1.68
CA LEU A 220 16.70 5.15 0.76
C LEU A 220 16.70 6.68 0.62
N ILE A 221 15.56 7.30 0.36
CA ILE A 221 15.43 8.76 0.24
C ILE A 221 15.92 9.48 1.51
N PRO A 222 15.50 9.12 2.74
CA PRO A 222 16.02 9.73 3.96
C PRO A 222 17.50 9.51 4.22
N MET A 223 18.10 8.45 3.68
CA MET A 223 19.55 8.24 3.77
C MET A 223 20.33 9.30 2.97
N PHE A 224 19.79 9.73 1.83
CA PHE A 224 20.38 10.83 1.03
C PHE A 224 20.10 12.19 1.66
N LEU A 225 18.92 12.40 2.23
CA LEU A 225 18.54 13.63 2.92
C LEU A 225 19.03 13.62 4.39
N LYS A 226 20.36 13.54 4.57
CA LYS A 226 21.02 13.31 5.87
C LYS A 226 20.64 14.32 6.96
N ARG A 227 20.50 15.62 6.64
CA ARG A 227 20.07 16.66 7.60
C ARG A 227 18.57 16.52 7.90
N GLY A 228 18.26 15.95 9.06
CA GLY A 228 16.90 15.75 9.56
C GLY A 228 16.24 14.45 9.12
N ARG A 229 16.95 13.58 8.37
CA ARG A 229 16.42 12.25 7.94
C ARG A 229 15.00 12.32 7.40
N LYS A 230 14.82 13.16 6.37
CA LYS A 230 13.50 13.49 5.81
C LYS A 230 13.09 12.48 4.78
N THR A 231 11.87 11.96 4.88
CA THR A 231 11.19 11.36 3.73
C THR A 231 10.85 12.44 2.70
N PHE A 232 10.38 12.07 1.53
CA PHE A 232 10.00 13.04 0.50
C PHE A 232 8.87 13.97 0.98
N GLY A 233 7.84 13.40 1.60
CA GLY A 233 6.76 14.18 2.19
C GLY A 233 7.24 15.09 3.33
N MET A 234 8.12 14.61 4.21
CA MET A 234 8.73 15.43 5.25
C MET A 234 9.55 16.57 4.68
N TYR A 235 10.25 16.34 3.57
CA TYR A 235 11.00 17.39 2.88
C TYR A 235 10.07 18.53 2.41
N LEU A 236 8.94 18.19 1.78
CA LEU A 236 7.98 19.19 1.29
C LEU A 236 7.36 20.02 2.42
N PHE A 237 7.13 19.44 3.59
CA PHE A 237 6.54 20.13 4.75
C PHE A 237 7.56 20.69 5.73
N ASN A 238 8.86 20.64 5.40
CA ASN A 238 9.95 21.08 6.28
C ASN A 238 9.94 20.39 7.64
N LEU A 239 9.66 19.10 7.67
CA LEU A 239 9.72 18.28 8.88
C LEU A 239 11.10 17.62 9.00
N SER A 240 11.53 17.31 10.24
CA SER A 240 12.76 16.59 10.53
C SER A 240 12.57 15.63 11.69
N VAL A 241 13.27 14.50 11.65
CA VAL A 241 13.28 13.50 12.73
C VAL A 241 14.52 13.71 13.58
N LEU A 242 14.33 13.95 14.87
CA LEU A 242 15.40 14.16 15.85
C LEU A 242 15.36 13.09 16.93
N THR A 243 16.49 12.90 17.62
CA THR A 243 16.55 12.12 18.86
C THR A 243 15.94 12.93 20.01
N ASP A 244 15.64 12.27 21.13
CA ASP A 244 15.16 12.95 22.34
C ASP A 244 16.13 14.03 22.84
N GLU A 245 17.40 13.99 22.47
CA GLU A 245 18.45 14.95 22.74
C GLU A 245 18.42 16.18 21.80
N GLY A 246 17.50 16.21 20.81
CA GLY A 246 17.42 17.31 19.83
C GLY A 246 18.43 17.24 18.69
N LEU A 247 19.10 16.11 18.49
CA LEU A 247 20.08 15.90 17.42
C LEU A 247 19.49 15.07 16.27
N VAL A 248 20.11 15.16 15.10
CA VAL A 248 19.72 14.34 13.93
C VAL A 248 19.90 12.86 14.25
N VAL A 249 18.88 12.06 13.95
CA VAL A 249 18.89 10.60 14.17
C VAL A 249 19.99 9.94 13.34
N SER A 250 20.77 9.03 13.96
CA SER A 250 21.74 8.21 13.23
C SER A 250 21.06 7.31 12.18
N GLY A 251 21.76 6.98 11.10
CA GLY A 251 21.19 6.15 10.04
C GLY A 251 20.65 4.81 10.52
N LYS A 252 21.38 4.13 11.40
CA LYS A 252 20.96 2.83 11.97
C LYS A 252 19.68 2.95 12.79
N LYS A 253 19.61 3.93 13.69
CA LYS A 253 18.43 4.20 14.54
C LYS A 253 17.22 4.58 13.67
N PHE A 254 17.43 5.36 12.60
CA PHE A 254 16.37 5.73 11.67
C PHE A 254 15.81 4.51 10.93
N VAL A 255 16.68 3.64 10.36
CA VAL A 255 16.24 2.41 9.69
C VAL A 255 15.50 1.48 10.66
N ALA A 256 15.99 1.32 11.88
CA ALA A 256 15.30 0.52 12.90
C ALA A 256 13.89 1.07 13.20
N ARG A 257 13.73 2.40 13.30
CA ARG A 257 12.43 3.05 13.45
C ARG A 257 11.52 2.76 12.25
N GLN A 258 12.02 2.83 11.03
CA GLN A 258 11.21 2.57 9.83
C GLN A 258 10.80 1.09 9.73
N LEU A 259 11.67 0.16 10.10
CA LEU A 259 11.30 -1.26 10.19
C LEU A 259 10.22 -1.51 11.25
N LEU A 260 10.30 -0.83 12.40
CA LEU A 260 9.26 -0.89 13.43
C LEU A 260 7.91 -0.40 12.89
N ILE A 261 7.89 0.73 12.17
CA ILE A 261 6.68 1.26 11.50
C ILE A 261 6.16 0.26 10.47
N PHE A 262 7.04 -0.36 9.68
CA PHE A 262 6.63 -1.34 8.68
C PHE A 262 5.97 -2.57 9.29
N PHE A 263 6.62 -3.22 10.26
CA PHE A 263 6.11 -4.46 10.84
C PHE A 263 4.93 -4.25 11.78
N ILE A 264 4.95 -3.22 12.62
CA ILE A 264 3.89 -2.96 13.59
C ILE A 264 2.84 -2.01 13.03
N GLY A 265 3.25 -0.94 12.34
CA GLY A 265 2.34 0.08 11.84
C GLY A 265 1.60 -0.30 10.57
N TYR A 266 2.15 -1.16 9.71
CA TYR A 266 1.47 -1.56 8.48
C TYR A 266 1.04 -3.03 8.50
N ILE A 267 1.94 -3.96 8.83
CA ILE A 267 1.60 -5.39 8.79
C ILE A 267 0.61 -5.71 9.92
N LEU A 268 0.91 -5.33 11.15
CA LEU A 268 0.02 -5.63 12.28
C LEU A 268 -1.31 -4.87 12.21
N ASP A 269 -1.34 -3.64 11.65
CA ASP A 269 -2.58 -2.88 11.44
C ASP A 269 -3.59 -3.64 10.58
N ILE A 270 -3.13 -4.34 9.54
CA ILE A 270 -4.01 -5.17 8.69
C ILE A 270 -4.68 -6.28 9.50
N PHE A 271 -3.95 -6.94 10.40
CA PHE A 271 -4.49 -8.05 11.20
C PHE A 271 -5.31 -7.61 12.41
N THR A 272 -5.07 -6.39 12.92
CA THR A 272 -5.70 -5.88 14.15
C THR A 272 -6.70 -4.76 13.91
N VAL A 273 -7.18 -4.61 12.66
CA VAL A 273 -8.18 -3.59 12.29
C VAL A 273 -7.73 -2.19 12.74
N PHE A 274 -6.50 -1.80 12.39
CA PHE A 274 -5.91 -0.49 12.65
C PHE A 274 -5.70 -0.10 14.12
N ILE A 275 -5.63 -1.06 15.05
CA ILE A 275 -5.38 -0.76 16.49
C ILE A 275 -4.05 -0.01 16.71
N PRO A 276 -2.88 -0.45 16.19
CA PRO A 276 -1.62 0.29 16.32
C PRO A 276 -1.69 1.74 15.80
N PHE A 277 -2.39 1.95 14.69
CA PHE A 277 -2.61 3.27 14.13
C PHE A 277 -3.41 4.19 15.07
N LEU A 278 -4.51 3.68 15.64
CA LEU A 278 -5.32 4.44 16.60
C LEU A 278 -4.54 4.78 17.87
N VAL A 279 -3.74 3.84 18.39
CA VAL A 279 -2.84 4.08 19.53
C VAL A 279 -1.81 5.15 19.20
N SER A 280 -1.16 5.07 18.04
CA SER A 280 -0.21 6.08 17.57
C SER A 280 -0.84 7.46 17.45
N MET A 281 -2.06 7.56 16.93
CA MET A 281 -2.80 8.82 16.86
C MET A 281 -3.08 9.42 18.24
N ALA A 282 -3.57 8.59 19.16
CA ALA A 282 -3.86 9.04 20.53
C ALA A 282 -2.58 9.53 21.22
N MET A 283 -1.48 8.79 21.12
CA MET A 283 -0.18 9.19 21.68
C MET A 283 0.33 10.52 21.09
N MET A 284 0.20 10.70 19.78
CA MET A 284 0.61 11.92 19.10
C MET A 284 -0.13 13.18 19.62
N HIS A 285 -1.40 13.01 20.01
CA HIS A 285 -2.21 14.09 20.60
C HIS A 285 -1.84 14.36 22.07
N LEU A 286 -1.67 13.31 22.85
CA LEU A 286 -1.46 13.37 24.30
C LEU A 286 -0.01 13.72 24.69
N SER A 287 0.96 13.37 23.85
CA SER A 287 2.38 13.59 24.13
C SER A 287 2.74 15.07 24.08
N LYS A 288 3.50 15.55 25.08
CA LYS A 288 4.04 16.91 25.13
C LYS A 288 4.87 17.26 23.89
N ARG A 289 5.71 16.32 23.42
CA ARG A 289 6.55 16.45 22.23
C ARG A 289 5.84 16.06 20.93
N GLY A 290 4.58 15.59 21.01
CA GLY A 290 3.83 15.10 19.85
C GLY A 290 4.36 13.79 19.28
N GLN A 291 5.01 12.97 20.11
CA GLN A 291 5.53 11.66 19.72
C GLN A 291 4.37 10.69 19.52
N ASP A 292 4.39 9.95 18.42
CA ASP A 292 3.55 8.77 18.25
C ASP A 292 4.16 7.56 18.94
N PHE A 293 3.50 6.41 18.87
CA PHE A 293 3.99 5.17 19.46
C PHE A 293 5.39 4.79 18.95
N PHE A 294 5.61 4.92 17.64
CA PHE A 294 6.89 4.54 17.00
C PHE A 294 8.00 5.52 17.35
N ASP A 295 7.67 6.81 17.42
CA ASP A 295 8.57 7.85 17.86
C ASP A 295 9.01 7.60 19.30
N TYR A 296 8.07 7.28 20.19
CA TYR A 296 8.33 7.00 21.60
C TYR A 296 9.24 5.79 21.79
N VAL A 297 8.92 4.66 21.16
CA VAL A 297 9.71 3.41 21.26
C VAL A 297 11.11 3.59 20.68
N SER A 298 11.27 4.37 19.62
CA SER A 298 12.57 4.62 19.00
C SER A 298 13.37 5.77 19.64
N GLY A 299 12.82 6.47 20.65
CA GLY A 299 13.45 7.64 21.27
C GLY A 299 13.70 8.74 20.25
N THR A 300 12.67 9.10 19.47
CA THR A 300 12.71 10.12 18.43
C THR A 300 11.49 11.02 18.52
N TYR A 301 11.51 12.15 17.84
CA TYR A 301 10.34 12.99 17.63
C TYR A 301 10.45 13.81 16.35
N ILE A 302 9.31 14.25 15.83
CA ILE A 302 9.22 15.00 14.58
C ILE A 302 9.00 16.48 14.90
N ILE A 303 9.86 17.33 14.32
CA ILE A 303 9.82 18.78 14.48
C ILE A 303 9.45 19.49 13.18
N ASP A 304 9.00 20.76 13.32
CA ASP A 304 8.95 21.72 12.21
C ASP A 304 10.31 22.41 12.10
N SER A 305 11.07 22.05 11.08
CA SER A 305 12.41 22.58 10.81
C SER A 305 12.41 23.80 9.88
N LYS A 306 11.24 24.40 9.62
CA LYS A 306 11.14 25.61 8.78
C LYS A 306 11.95 26.74 9.42
N ASN A 307 12.93 27.27 8.68
CA ASN A 307 13.83 28.36 9.13
C ASN A 307 14.67 28.01 10.38
N ARG A 308 14.91 26.73 10.65
CA ARG A 308 15.73 26.26 11.78
C ARG A 308 16.80 25.31 11.30
N GLU A 309 17.98 25.46 11.85
CA GLU A 309 19.08 24.54 11.63
C GLU A 309 18.90 23.32 12.54
N VAL A 310 19.17 22.15 12.01
CA VAL A 310 19.23 20.88 12.75
C VAL A 310 20.68 20.41 12.76
N TYR A 311 21.15 19.97 13.92
CA TYR A 311 22.57 19.69 14.17
C TYR A 311 22.80 18.19 14.26
N MET A 312 23.94 17.73 13.71
CA MET A 312 24.32 16.31 13.74
C MET A 312 25.00 15.93 15.05
N SER A 313 25.62 16.89 15.73
CA SER A 313 26.29 16.68 17.01
C SER A 313 26.20 17.91 17.93
N ILE A 314 26.49 17.72 19.23
CA ILE A 314 26.53 18.79 20.22
C ILE A 314 27.64 19.79 19.87
N GLU A 315 28.76 19.32 19.34
CA GLU A 315 29.89 20.18 18.91
C GLU A 315 29.45 21.14 17.80
N GLU A 316 28.70 20.61 16.78
CA GLU A 316 28.16 21.45 15.69
C GLU A 316 27.22 22.53 16.24
N TYR A 317 26.32 22.15 17.19
CA TYR A 317 25.43 23.09 17.87
C TYR A 317 26.19 24.19 18.62
N ASN A 318 27.18 23.79 19.42
CA ASN A 318 27.98 24.74 20.21
C ASN A 318 28.79 25.68 19.30
N GLN A 319 29.37 25.20 18.21
CA GLN A 319 30.06 26.01 17.22
C GLN A 319 29.11 27.04 16.58
N ALA A 320 27.92 26.61 16.15
CA ALA A 320 26.93 27.47 15.53
C ALA A 320 26.45 28.58 16.53
N ASN A 321 26.27 28.24 17.80
CA ASN A 321 25.91 29.21 18.83
C ASN A 321 27.04 30.23 19.10
N LYS A 322 28.31 29.80 19.15
CA LYS A 322 29.45 30.72 19.27
C LYS A 322 29.49 31.72 18.11
N VAL A 323 29.32 31.25 16.89
CA VAL A 323 29.26 32.14 15.70
C VAL A 323 28.11 33.14 15.79
N LYS A 324 26.91 32.69 16.21
CA LYS A 324 25.74 33.57 16.39
C LYS A 324 25.97 34.62 17.49
N GLN A 325 26.61 34.26 18.60
CA GLN A 325 26.96 35.17 19.66
C GLN A 325 27.99 36.22 19.20
N MET A 326 29.05 35.80 18.50
CA MET A 326 30.03 36.73 17.93
C MET A 326 29.39 37.76 16.99
N ALA A 327 28.57 37.26 16.04
CA ALA A 327 27.84 38.11 15.10
C ALA A 327 26.88 39.10 15.80
N SER A 328 26.28 38.70 16.94
CA SER A 328 25.40 39.57 17.71
C SER A 328 26.16 40.68 18.48
N ILE A 329 27.39 40.42 18.89
CA ILE A 329 28.30 41.39 19.54
C ILE A 329 28.76 42.40 18.50
N GLU A 330 29.24 41.92 17.34
CA GLU A 330 29.70 42.79 16.25
C GLU A 330 28.60 43.72 15.73
N ASN A 331 27.35 43.25 15.62
CA ASN A 331 26.21 44.10 15.28
C ASN A 331 25.82 45.14 16.35
N LYS A 332 26.09 44.87 17.63
CA LYS A 332 25.86 45.84 18.71
C LYS A 332 26.89 46.97 18.72
N ASP A 333 28.14 46.63 18.38
CA ASP A 333 29.22 47.63 18.30
C ASP A 333 29.08 48.56 17.08
N TYR A 334 28.28 48.15 16.08
CA TYR A 334 28.01 48.91 14.86
C TYR A 334 26.73 49.77 14.90
N GLN A 335 26.10 49.98 16.08
CA GLN A 335 25.08 51.03 16.17
C GLN A 335 25.76 52.38 16.08
N PRO A 336 25.54 53.17 15.01
CA PRO A 336 26.08 54.53 14.95
C PRO A 336 25.52 55.27 16.15
N LYS A 337 26.41 55.85 16.98
CA LYS A 337 26.02 56.81 17.98
C LYS A 337 25.17 57.85 17.26
N SER A 338 23.85 57.81 17.44
CA SER A 338 22.98 58.86 16.99
C SER A 338 23.49 60.13 17.64
N GLU A 339 23.98 61.05 16.83
CA GLU A 339 24.44 62.35 17.21
C GLU A 339 23.35 63.05 18.06
N LEU A 340 23.69 63.24 19.31
CA LEU A 340 22.99 64.23 20.17
C LEU A 340 23.19 65.62 19.54
N HIS A 341 22.14 66.11 18.94
CA HIS A 341 21.96 67.55 18.76
C HIS A 341 20.73 68.03 19.50
#